data_0cec94e664ff7a0db79e41a396e8d29a
#
_entry.id   0cec94e664ff7a0db79e41a396e8d29a
#
_cell.length_a   1.000
_cell.length_b   1.000
_cell.length_c   1.000
_cell.angle_alpha   90.00
_cell.angle_beta   90.00
_cell.angle_gamma   90.00
#
_symmetry.space_group_name_H-M   'P 1'
#
loop_
_entity.id
_entity.type
_entity.pdbx_description
1 polymer ?
#
loop_
_entity_poly.entity_id
_entity_poly.type
_entity_poly.pdbx_seq_one_letter_code
_entity_poly.pdbx_strand_id
1 'polypeptide(L)'
;MTAAFIGIDWGTTHRRAALIDADGALLDERADDDGALACKGRFRDSLEALVAGWPGATPVLPVIMAGMVGSAIGWQVVPYLEGGTALSDLPRHLQPVADAPAGRRWFIVPGWCLRSEDGDIDVMRGEETQLFGALHLLGPDASDGCYVLPGTHSKWVRLHAGRITELRTYMTGELFALLRQHGTLASAMQSTPASGAAGLHHDSVVDDPDFLRGVAEAARGPVLTHALFGARARVVTGAMAPGAAAAYVSGLLIGAEWADAQRLASRDEPVRVIGESALAALHAACARLHGRRFETLDARQIQLAAWRAMAAEEIHA
;
A
#
# COMPACT_ATOMS: atom_id res chain seq x y z
N MET A 1 20.25 20.12 14.38
CA MET A 1 19.21 19.17 14.79
C MET A 1 19.87 17.83 14.94
N THR A 2 19.61 17.14 16.04
CA THR A 2 20.25 15.84 16.35
C THR A 2 19.26 14.74 16.02
N ALA A 3 19.69 13.71 15.28
CA ALA A 3 18.88 12.56 14.96
C ALA A 3 18.38 11.86 16.23
N ALA A 4 17.13 11.46 16.26
CA ALA A 4 16.51 10.79 17.40
C ALA A 4 16.08 9.36 17.09
N PHE A 5 15.61 9.07 15.86
CA PHE A 5 15.25 7.71 15.46
C PHE A 5 15.23 7.52 13.93
N ILE A 6 15.10 6.26 13.50
CA ILE A 6 14.98 5.87 12.10
C ILE A 6 13.67 5.08 11.92
N GLY A 7 12.81 5.53 11.01
CA GLY A 7 11.64 4.80 10.55
C GLY A 7 11.90 4.15 9.20
N ILE A 8 11.54 2.88 9.02
CA ILE A 8 11.77 2.13 7.79
C ILE A 8 10.49 1.45 7.31
N ASP A 9 10.05 1.81 6.11
CA ASP A 9 9.10 1.01 5.34
C ASP A 9 9.90 0.00 4.50
N TRP A 10 9.86 -1.27 4.90
CA TRP A 10 10.62 -2.34 4.29
C TRP A 10 9.70 -3.25 3.46
N GLY A 11 9.49 -2.85 2.21
CA GLY A 11 8.65 -3.57 1.28
C GLY A 11 9.28 -4.87 0.74
N THR A 12 8.58 -5.53 -0.17
CA THR A 12 9.05 -6.76 -0.80
C THR A 12 10.30 -6.52 -1.67
N THR A 13 10.28 -5.46 -2.48
CA THR A 13 11.31 -5.15 -3.50
C THR A 13 12.12 -3.90 -3.18
N HIS A 14 11.55 -2.96 -2.46
CA HIS A 14 12.17 -1.67 -2.15
C HIS A 14 12.12 -1.41 -0.66
N ARG A 15 13.04 -0.56 -0.20
CA ARG A 15 13.09 -0.06 1.17
C ARG A 15 13.13 1.46 1.13
N ARG A 16 12.34 2.10 2.02
CA ARG A 16 12.35 3.55 2.25
C ARG A 16 12.63 3.79 3.72
N ALA A 17 13.56 4.67 4.02
CA ALA A 17 13.99 4.94 5.38
C ALA A 17 14.07 6.44 5.62
N ALA A 18 13.59 6.89 6.77
CA ALA A 18 13.54 8.29 7.20
C ALA A 18 14.35 8.46 8.49
N LEU A 19 15.27 9.42 8.50
CA LEU A 19 15.98 9.87 9.68
C LEU A 19 15.26 11.08 10.27
N ILE A 20 14.85 10.99 11.54
CA ILE A 20 13.94 11.95 12.17
C ILE A 20 14.59 12.45 13.47
N ASP A 21 14.42 13.74 13.79
CA ASP A 21 14.90 14.34 15.03
C ASP A 21 13.89 14.21 16.19
N ALA A 22 14.28 14.71 17.36
CA ALA A 22 13.47 14.63 18.58
C ALA A 22 12.16 15.45 18.49
N ASP A 23 12.11 16.48 17.63
CA ASP A 23 10.93 17.29 17.39
C ASP A 23 10.02 16.69 16.28
N GLY A 24 10.42 15.55 15.73
CA GLY A 24 9.72 14.86 14.65
C GLY A 24 9.99 15.46 13.27
N ALA A 25 11.01 16.32 13.10
CA ALA A 25 11.37 16.83 11.79
C ALA A 25 12.17 15.79 10.99
N LEU A 26 11.84 15.68 9.69
CA LEU A 26 12.61 14.84 8.78
C LEU A 26 13.96 15.49 8.51
N LEU A 27 15.05 14.78 8.85
CA LEU A 27 16.41 15.21 8.61
C LEU A 27 16.95 14.73 7.27
N ASP A 28 16.69 13.47 6.93
CA ASP A 28 17.10 12.86 5.66
C ASP A 28 16.18 11.68 5.32
N GLU A 29 16.12 11.31 4.05
CA GLU A 29 15.34 10.20 3.54
C GLU A 29 16.15 9.43 2.50
N ARG A 30 16.05 8.10 2.52
CA ARG A 30 16.70 7.22 1.56
C ARG A 30 15.74 6.18 1.04
N ALA A 31 15.93 5.82 -0.21
CA ALA A 31 15.24 4.70 -0.85
C ALA A 31 16.26 3.85 -1.60
N ASP A 32 16.12 2.55 -1.52
CA ASP A 32 16.96 1.59 -2.23
C ASP A 32 16.17 0.32 -2.61
N ASP A 33 16.83 -0.56 -3.36
CA ASP A 33 16.28 -1.83 -3.81
C ASP A 33 16.54 -2.99 -2.83
N ASP A 34 16.99 -2.71 -1.62
CA ASP A 34 17.20 -3.67 -0.53
C ASP A 34 15.86 -4.07 0.14
N GLY A 35 14.87 -4.44 -0.65
CA GLY A 35 13.62 -5.02 -0.16
C GLY A 35 13.82 -6.38 0.50
N ALA A 36 12.76 -6.93 1.11
CA ALA A 36 12.83 -8.16 1.89
C ALA A 36 13.37 -9.37 1.08
N LEU A 37 13.05 -9.45 -0.22
CA LEU A 37 13.58 -10.53 -1.07
C LEU A 37 15.08 -10.41 -1.30
N ALA A 38 15.59 -9.19 -1.53
CA ALA A 38 17.00 -8.92 -1.74
C ALA A 38 17.84 -9.09 -0.47
N CYS A 39 17.22 -8.86 0.71
CA CYS A 39 17.89 -8.91 2.01
C CYS A 39 17.87 -10.29 2.67
N LYS A 40 17.30 -11.31 2.03
CA LYS A 40 17.21 -12.66 2.61
C LYS A 40 18.58 -13.14 3.10
N GLY A 41 18.68 -13.42 4.42
CA GLY A 41 19.89 -13.88 5.09
C GLY A 41 20.91 -12.76 5.44
N ARG A 42 20.63 -11.48 5.12
CA ARG A 42 21.54 -10.35 5.38
C ARG A 42 20.84 -9.08 5.92
N PHE A 43 19.66 -9.22 6.50
CA PHE A 43 18.88 -8.07 6.98
C PHE A 43 19.65 -7.18 7.95
N ARG A 44 20.37 -7.80 8.91
CA ARG A 44 21.21 -7.07 9.89
C ARG A 44 22.27 -6.25 9.17
N ASP A 45 23.05 -6.88 8.30
CA ASP A 45 24.17 -6.23 7.61
C ASP A 45 23.64 -5.07 6.72
N SER A 46 22.51 -5.27 6.05
CA SER A 46 21.86 -4.24 5.25
C SER A 46 21.37 -3.07 6.10
N LEU A 47 20.77 -3.33 7.28
CA LEU A 47 20.36 -2.27 8.21
C LEU A 47 21.59 -1.51 8.76
N GLU A 48 22.62 -2.22 9.19
CA GLU A 48 23.85 -1.59 9.72
C GLU A 48 24.53 -0.73 8.67
N ALA A 49 24.60 -1.19 7.42
CA ALA A 49 25.15 -0.42 6.31
C ALA A 49 24.33 0.85 6.03
N LEU A 50 22.98 0.76 6.07
CA LEU A 50 22.10 1.92 5.93
C LEU A 50 22.37 2.96 7.03
N VAL A 51 22.43 2.52 8.29
CA VAL A 51 22.65 3.40 9.45
C VAL A 51 24.04 4.02 9.40
N ALA A 52 25.08 3.22 9.15
CA ALA A 52 26.46 3.71 9.06
C ALA A 52 26.68 4.75 7.96
N GLY A 53 25.90 4.67 6.88
CA GLY A 53 25.95 5.62 5.77
C GLY A 53 25.29 6.97 6.07
N TRP A 54 24.63 7.16 7.23
CA TRP A 54 23.93 8.39 7.56
C TRP A 54 24.75 9.31 8.46
N PRO A 55 25.10 10.54 8.01
CA PRO A 55 25.74 11.53 8.87
C PRO A 55 24.85 11.87 10.06
N GLY A 56 25.38 11.78 11.26
CA GLY A 56 24.64 12.06 12.50
C GLY A 56 23.79 10.91 13.04
N ALA A 57 23.60 9.81 12.29
CA ALA A 57 23.04 8.60 12.85
C ALA A 57 24.07 7.93 13.76
N THR A 58 23.65 7.61 14.97
CA THR A 58 24.47 6.82 15.90
C THR A 58 23.95 5.40 15.98
N PRO A 59 24.81 4.43 16.27
CA PRO A 59 24.39 3.05 16.42
C PRO A 59 23.32 2.80 17.50
N VAL A 60 23.12 3.72 18.43
CA VAL A 60 22.14 3.59 19.52
C VAL A 60 20.77 4.16 19.19
N LEU A 61 20.60 4.79 18.02
CA LEU A 61 19.28 5.29 17.62
C LEU A 61 18.26 4.15 17.55
N PRO A 62 17.06 4.35 18.07
CA PRO A 62 15.95 3.44 17.83
C PRO A 62 15.65 3.30 16.34
N VAL A 63 15.34 2.10 15.90
CA VAL A 63 14.90 1.80 14.53
C VAL A 63 13.56 1.10 14.60
N ILE A 64 12.56 1.66 13.95
CA ILE A 64 11.22 1.08 13.82
C ILE A 64 11.01 0.69 12.37
N MET A 65 10.72 -0.58 12.11
CA MET A 65 10.58 -1.15 10.77
C MET A 65 9.16 -1.66 10.56
N ALA A 66 8.51 -1.25 9.49
CA ALA A 66 7.18 -1.76 9.07
C ALA A 66 7.28 -2.55 7.77
N GLY A 67 6.25 -3.29 7.44
CA GLY A 67 6.11 -3.99 6.17
C GLY A 67 6.68 -5.41 6.19
N MET A 68 7.17 -5.84 5.04
CA MET A 68 7.52 -7.25 4.78
C MET A 68 8.69 -7.78 5.60
N VAL A 69 9.46 -6.91 6.26
CA VAL A 69 10.51 -7.29 7.22
C VAL A 69 9.99 -8.19 8.35
N GLY A 70 8.69 -8.03 8.73
CA GLY A 70 8.00 -8.82 9.76
C GLY A 70 7.25 -10.05 9.24
N SER A 71 7.39 -10.40 7.96
CA SER A 71 6.69 -11.53 7.33
C SER A 71 7.55 -12.79 7.28
N ALA A 72 6.96 -13.89 6.76
CA ALA A 72 7.68 -15.16 6.56
C ALA A 72 8.86 -15.08 5.58
N ILE A 73 8.89 -14.08 4.69
CA ILE A 73 10.03 -13.81 3.79
C ILE A 73 10.96 -12.71 4.35
N GLY A 74 10.59 -12.12 5.51
CA GLY A 74 11.32 -11.03 6.15
C GLY A 74 12.43 -11.51 7.09
N TRP A 75 12.86 -10.59 7.95
CA TRP A 75 13.91 -10.82 8.94
C TRP A 75 13.44 -11.73 10.07
N GLN A 76 12.27 -11.40 10.63
CA GLN A 76 11.68 -12.10 11.77
C GLN A 76 10.16 -12.17 11.57
N VAL A 77 9.60 -13.35 11.74
CA VAL A 77 8.13 -13.47 11.70
C VAL A 77 7.53 -12.82 12.94
N VAL A 78 6.74 -11.77 12.73
CA VAL A 78 6.01 -11.06 13.77
C VAL A 78 4.53 -11.44 13.68
N PRO A 79 3.89 -11.86 14.77
CA PRO A 79 2.46 -12.16 14.79
C PRO A 79 1.62 -10.98 14.36
N TYR A 80 0.46 -11.25 13.77
CA TYR A 80 -0.53 -10.22 13.47
C TYR A 80 -1.27 -9.80 14.75
N LEU A 81 -1.63 -8.52 14.83
CA LEU A 81 -2.65 -8.08 15.78
C LEU A 81 -4.03 -8.52 15.29
N GLU A 82 -4.85 -8.97 16.20
CA GLU A 82 -6.23 -9.40 15.89
C GLU A 82 -7.19 -8.21 15.96
N GLY A 83 -8.31 -8.34 15.25
CA GLY A 83 -9.40 -7.36 15.30
C GLY A 83 -9.88 -7.08 16.72
N GLY A 84 -10.30 -5.84 16.99
CA GLY A 84 -10.67 -5.38 18.33
C GLY A 84 -9.60 -4.57 19.06
N THR A 85 -8.32 -4.67 18.68
CA THR A 85 -7.26 -3.74 19.11
C THR A 85 -7.55 -2.35 18.54
N ALA A 86 -7.34 -1.29 19.30
CA ALA A 86 -7.39 0.07 18.74
C ALA A 86 -6.13 0.34 17.93
N LEU A 87 -6.28 0.99 16.79
CA LEU A 87 -5.14 1.30 15.93
C LEU A 87 -4.15 2.25 16.63
N SER A 88 -4.62 3.10 17.54
CA SER A 88 -3.79 3.95 18.42
C SER A 88 -2.86 3.17 19.34
N ASP A 89 -3.17 1.91 19.64
CA ASP A 89 -2.33 1.06 20.50
C ASP A 89 -1.15 0.42 19.75
N LEU A 90 -1.07 0.59 18.42
CA LEU A 90 -0.04 -0.02 17.58
C LEU A 90 1.39 0.14 18.13
N PRO A 91 1.84 1.29 18.65
CA PRO A 91 3.19 1.44 19.20
C PRO A 91 3.48 0.54 20.41
N ARG A 92 2.47 0.21 21.21
CA ARG A 92 2.61 -0.68 22.39
C ARG A 92 2.84 -2.14 22.02
N HIS A 93 2.66 -2.47 20.75
CA HIS A 93 2.79 -3.82 20.22
C HIS A 93 4.04 -4.02 19.36
N LEU A 94 4.93 -3.04 19.30
CA LEU A 94 6.21 -3.16 18.60
C LEU A 94 6.98 -4.38 19.10
N GLN A 95 7.50 -5.17 18.18
CA GLN A 95 8.23 -6.40 18.52
C GLN A 95 9.74 -6.16 18.41
N PRO A 96 10.52 -6.36 19.49
CA PRO A 96 11.96 -6.26 19.42
C PRO A 96 12.52 -7.31 18.46
N VAL A 97 13.55 -6.94 17.70
CA VAL A 97 14.30 -7.87 16.86
C VAL A 97 15.13 -8.79 17.75
N ALA A 98 14.87 -10.08 17.69
CA ALA A 98 15.43 -11.07 18.61
C ALA A 98 16.96 -11.19 18.54
N ASP A 99 17.54 -10.98 17.35
CA ASP A 99 18.98 -11.07 17.11
C ASP A 99 19.65 -9.68 16.98
N ALA A 100 18.99 -8.62 17.46
CA ALA A 100 19.58 -7.30 17.52
C ALA A 100 20.85 -7.31 18.40
N PRO A 101 21.94 -6.62 18.00
CA PRO A 101 23.13 -6.51 18.83
C PRO A 101 22.83 -5.85 20.19
N ALA A 102 23.59 -6.19 21.21
CA ALA A 102 23.41 -5.62 22.55
C ALA A 102 23.41 -4.08 22.52
N GLY A 103 22.42 -3.49 23.18
CA GLY A 103 22.24 -2.03 23.22
C GLY A 103 21.56 -1.42 21.99
N ARG A 104 21.14 -2.21 21.01
CA ARG A 104 20.33 -1.74 19.88
C ARG A 104 18.85 -1.80 20.22
N ARG A 105 18.12 -0.76 19.85
CA ARG A 105 16.68 -0.65 19.99
C ARG A 105 16.03 -0.79 18.62
N TRP A 106 15.91 -2.01 18.12
CA TRP A 106 15.34 -2.33 16.82
C TRP A 106 14.00 -3.02 16.99
N PHE A 107 12.99 -2.49 16.34
CA PHE A 107 11.60 -2.97 16.48
C PHE A 107 10.98 -3.19 15.12
N ILE A 108 10.06 -4.15 15.05
CA ILE A 108 9.23 -4.44 13.91
C ILE A 108 7.77 -4.19 14.27
N VAL A 109 7.06 -3.44 13.42
CA VAL A 109 5.62 -3.20 13.54
C VAL A 109 4.89 -4.49 13.19
N PRO A 110 3.95 -4.97 14.03
CA PRO A 110 3.11 -6.12 13.70
C PRO A 110 2.12 -5.75 12.59
N GLY A 111 1.80 -6.74 11.72
CA GLY A 111 0.70 -6.59 10.78
C GLY A 111 -0.66 -6.72 11.47
N TRP A 112 -1.73 -6.68 10.68
CA TRP A 112 -3.10 -6.79 11.16
C TRP A 112 -3.82 -7.96 10.53
N CYS A 113 -4.60 -8.69 11.31
CA CYS A 113 -5.49 -9.76 10.86
C CYS A 113 -6.91 -9.43 11.28
N LEU A 114 -7.85 -9.53 10.37
CA LEU A 114 -9.27 -9.44 10.65
C LEU A 114 -9.96 -10.74 10.27
N ARG A 115 -10.81 -11.23 11.18
CA ARG A 115 -11.67 -12.39 10.97
C ARG A 115 -13.11 -11.91 11.00
N SER A 116 -13.86 -12.18 9.93
CA SER A 116 -15.29 -11.90 9.91
C SER A 116 -16.08 -12.95 10.69
N GLU A 117 -17.31 -12.63 11.04
CA GLU A 117 -18.25 -13.58 11.67
C GLU A 117 -18.55 -14.78 10.75
N ASP A 118 -18.50 -14.57 9.42
CA ASP A 118 -18.71 -15.63 8.41
C ASP A 118 -17.48 -16.53 8.21
N GLY A 119 -16.37 -16.23 8.89
CA GLY A 119 -15.14 -17.01 8.86
C GLY A 119 -14.12 -16.56 7.79
N ASP A 120 -14.38 -15.50 7.04
CA ASP A 120 -13.39 -14.91 6.16
C ASP A 120 -12.22 -14.34 6.95
N ILE A 121 -11.02 -14.48 6.40
CA ILE A 121 -9.78 -13.99 7.02
C ILE A 121 -9.09 -13.07 6.01
N ASP A 122 -8.74 -11.89 6.47
CA ASP A 122 -7.95 -10.95 5.69
C ASP A 122 -6.79 -10.37 6.51
N VAL A 123 -5.70 -10.03 5.84
CA VAL A 123 -4.48 -9.56 6.50
C VAL A 123 -3.86 -8.38 5.77
N MET A 124 -3.15 -7.53 6.52
CA MET A 124 -2.28 -6.51 5.95
C MET A 124 -0.98 -6.43 6.75
N ARG A 125 0.08 -5.94 6.08
CA ARG A 125 1.37 -5.72 6.74
C ARG A 125 2.12 -4.57 6.05
N GLY A 126 2.21 -3.46 6.79
CA GLY A 126 2.71 -2.16 6.33
C GLY A 126 1.61 -1.12 6.26
N GLU A 127 0.44 -1.48 5.74
CA GLU A 127 -0.70 -0.58 5.58
C GLU A 127 -1.31 -0.13 6.92
N GLU A 128 -1.24 -0.96 7.97
CA GLU A 128 -1.65 -0.58 9.33
C GLU A 128 -0.85 0.62 9.85
N THR A 129 0.42 0.72 9.47
CA THR A 129 1.28 1.86 9.81
C THR A 129 0.80 3.15 9.13
N GLN A 130 0.36 3.06 7.88
CA GLN A 130 -0.22 4.20 7.17
C GLN A 130 -1.57 4.61 7.76
N LEU A 131 -2.44 3.67 8.12
CA LEU A 131 -3.70 3.98 8.80
C LEU A 131 -3.46 4.65 10.16
N PHE A 132 -2.50 4.16 10.94
CA PHE A 132 -2.06 4.79 12.18
C PHE A 132 -1.57 6.24 11.94
N GLY A 133 -0.77 6.45 10.90
CA GLY A 133 -0.31 7.78 10.50
C GLY A 133 -1.45 8.71 10.09
N ALA A 134 -2.48 8.19 9.42
CA ALA A 134 -3.67 8.96 9.06
C ALA A 134 -4.43 9.45 10.30
N LEU A 135 -4.58 8.61 11.34
CA LEU A 135 -5.19 9.03 12.62
C LEU A 135 -4.43 10.20 13.24
N HIS A 136 -3.10 10.18 13.22
CA HIS A 136 -2.27 11.23 13.79
C HIS A 136 -2.22 12.50 12.94
N LEU A 137 -2.28 12.38 11.62
CA LEU A 137 -2.23 13.53 10.70
C LEU A 137 -3.56 14.28 10.65
N LEU A 138 -4.67 13.55 10.58
CA LEU A 138 -6.01 14.10 10.38
C LEU A 138 -6.79 14.27 11.68
N GLY A 139 -6.30 13.68 12.78
CA GLY A 139 -6.96 13.74 14.08
C GLY A 139 -8.28 12.94 14.14
N PRO A 140 -9.25 13.39 14.97
CA PRO A 140 -10.49 12.64 15.23
C PRO A 140 -11.30 12.30 13.96
N ASP A 141 -11.25 13.13 12.93
CA ASP A 141 -11.97 12.90 11.67
C ASP A 141 -11.48 11.67 10.89
N ALA A 142 -10.29 11.16 11.25
CA ALA A 142 -9.75 9.95 10.65
C ALA A 142 -10.20 8.66 11.37
N SER A 143 -10.76 8.76 12.57
CA SER A 143 -11.16 7.59 13.38
C SER A 143 -12.33 6.82 12.81
N ASP A 144 -13.12 7.46 11.95
CA ASP A 144 -14.24 6.88 11.24
C ASP A 144 -14.06 7.13 9.73
N GLY A 145 -14.22 6.09 8.92
CA GLY A 145 -14.11 6.26 7.47
C GLY A 145 -13.73 5.01 6.70
N CYS A 146 -13.85 5.12 5.38
CA CYS A 146 -13.41 4.10 4.45
C CYS A 146 -12.10 4.53 3.79
N TYR A 147 -11.10 3.69 3.88
CA TYR A 147 -9.76 3.92 3.33
C TYR A 147 -9.43 2.91 2.24
N VAL A 148 -8.72 3.38 1.22
CA VAL A 148 -8.14 2.54 0.17
C VAL A 148 -6.64 2.77 0.14
N LEU A 149 -5.88 1.69 0.20
CA LEU A 149 -4.42 1.70 0.07
C LEU A 149 -4.06 0.86 -1.17
N PRO A 150 -4.00 1.51 -2.35
CA PRO A 150 -3.71 0.82 -3.59
C PRO A 150 -2.27 0.31 -3.64
N GLY A 151 -2.08 -0.87 -4.22
CA GLY A 151 -0.76 -1.47 -4.36
C GLY A 151 -0.81 -2.78 -5.12
N THR A 152 0.23 -3.61 -4.93
CA THR A 152 0.25 -4.99 -5.43
C THR A 152 -1.00 -5.74 -4.95
N HIS A 153 -1.30 -5.60 -3.67
CA HIS A 153 -2.54 -6.05 -3.03
C HIS A 153 -3.25 -4.82 -2.47
N SER A 154 -4.27 -4.36 -3.17
CA SER A 154 -5.05 -3.18 -2.76
C SER A 154 -5.88 -3.51 -1.50
N LYS A 155 -5.83 -2.65 -0.49
CA LYS A 155 -6.56 -2.80 0.77
C LYS A 155 -7.72 -1.81 0.83
N TRP A 156 -8.88 -2.31 1.17
CA TRP A 156 -10.04 -1.51 1.56
C TRP A 156 -10.31 -1.74 3.05
N VAL A 157 -10.30 -0.66 3.80
CA VAL A 157 -10.37 -0.70 5.26
C VAL A 157 -11.48 0.21 5.76
N ARG A 158 -12.36 -0.33 6.57
CA ARG A 158 -13.33 0.45 7.34
C ARG A 158 -12.78 0.69 8.73
N LEU A 159 -12.67 1.96 9.11
CA LEU A 159 -12.42 2.35 10.50
C LEU A 159 -13.73 2.78 11.16
N HIS A 160 -13.91 2.37 12.42
CA HIS A 160 -14.94 2.86 13.31
C HIS A 160 -14.36 3.07 14.72
N ALA A 161 -14.49 4.28 15.23
CA ALA A 161 -13.89 4.70 16.51
C ALA A 161 -12.41 4.29 16.63
N GLY A 162 -11.62 4.49 15.57
CA GLY A 162 -10.20 4.17 15.53
C GLY A 162 -9.87 2.66 15.53
N ARG A 163 -10.84 1.80 15.25
CA ARG A 163 -10.67 0.34 15.14
C ARG A 163 -10.95 -0.11 13.72
N ILE A 164 -10.21 -1.12 13.26
CA ILE A 164 -10.47 -1.76 11.97
C ILE A 164 -11.65 -2.71 12.14
N THR A 165 -12.76 -2.39 11.51
CA THR A 165 -14.01 -3.18 11.56
C THR A 165 -14.23 -4.02 10.32
N GLU A 166 -13.70 -3.58 9.16
CA GLU A 166 -13.72 -4.36 7.93
C GLU A 166 -12.38 -4.20 7.20
N LEU A 167 -11.92 -5.27 6.60
CA LEU A 167 -10.71 -5.33 5.78
C LEU A 167 -10.99 -6.24 4.59
N ARG A 168 -10.69 -5.74 3.39
CA ARG A 168 -10.77 -6.50 2.13
C ARG A 168 -9.53 -6.27 1.30
N THR A 169 -8.89 -7.34 0.91
CA THR A 169 -7.71 -7.32 0.06
C THR A 169 -8.07 -7.77 -1.35
N TYR A 170 -7.63 -7.00 -2.34
CA TYR A 170 -7.79 -7.31 -3.75
C TYR A 170 -6.40 -7.45 -4.40
N MET A 171 -6.19 -8.54 -5.15
CA MET A 171 -4.94 -8.81 -5.86
C MET A 171 -4.80 -7.98 -7.14
N THR A 172 -5.31 -6.76 -7.16
CA THR A 172 -5.47 -5.91 -8.35
C THR A 172 -4.16 -5.64 -9.05
N GLY A 173 -3.14 -5.17 -8.33
CA GLY A 173 -1.83 -4.87 -8.90
C GLY A 173 -1.06 -6.13 -9.32
N GLU A 174 -1.12 -7.19 -8.52
CA GLU A 174 -0.48 -8.47 -8.84
C GLU A 174 -1.10 -9.10 -10.08
N LEU A 175 -2.42 -9.20 -10.15
CA LEU A 175 -3.13 -9.72 -11.32
C LEU A 175 -2.81 -8.92 -12.58
N PHE A 176 -2.80 -7.59 -12.50
CA PHE A 176 -2.42 -6.75 -13.63
C PHE A 176 -1.00 -7.06 -14.13
N ALA A 177 -0.03 -7.15 -13.21
CA ALA A 177 1.36 -7.45 -13.54
C ALA A 177 1.50 -8.84 -14.19
N LEU A 178 0.86 -9.86 -13.62
CA LEU A 178 0.86 -11.23 -14.14
C LEU A 178 0.22 -11.31 -15.53
N LEU A 179 -0.95 -10.70 -15.73
CA LEU A 179 -1.66 -10.70 -16.99
C LEU A 179 -0.91 -9.94 -18.09
N ARG A 180 -0.15 -8.92 -17.73
CA ARG A 180 0.69 -8.15 -18.65
C ARG A 180 1.94 -8.93 -19.09
N GLN A 181 2.46 -9.82 -18.26
CA GLN A 181 3.69 -10.56 -18.51
C GLN A 181 3.46 -11.98 -19.02
N HIS A 182 2.35 -12.59 -18.64
CA HIS A 182 2.11 -14.01 -18.87
C HIS A 182 0.72 -14.29 -19.46
N GLY A 183 0.60 -15.46 -20.11
CA GLY A 183 -0.65 -15.95 -20.65
C GLY A 183 -1.09 -15.25 -21.93
N THR A 184 -2.32 -15.53 -22.33
CA THR A 184 -2.87 -15.08 -23.62
C THR A 184 -3.21 -13.60 -23.67
N LEU A 185 -3.37 -12.94 -22.52
CA LEU A 185 -3.60 -11.50 -22.44
C LEU A 185 -2.32 -10.71 -22.63
N ALA A 186 -1.15 -11.26 -22.27
CA ALA A 186 0.12 -10.57 -22.41
C ALA A 186 0.35 -10.06 -23.85
N SER A 187 0.10 -10.89 -24.86
CA SER A 187 0.23 -10.49 -26.26
C SER A 187 -0.76 -9.40 -26.69
N ALA A 188 -1.95 -9.36 -26.07
CA ALA A 188 -2.95 -8.35 -26.36
C ALA A 188 -2.64 -7.01 -25.66
N MET A 189 -1.90 -7.03 -24.54
CA MET A 189 -1.52 -5.88 -23.73
C MET A 189 -0.18 -5.25 -24.13
N GLN A 190 0.59 -5.92 -24.99
CA GLN A 190 1.86 -5.38 -25.50
C GLN A 190 1.59 -4.30 -26.54
N SER A 191 2.17 -3.14 -26.35
CA SER A 191 2.21 -2.10 -27.37
C SER A 191 3.11 -2.58 -28.52
N THR A 192 2.71 -2.36 -29.79
CA THR A 192 3.58 -2.54 -30.93
C THR A 192 4.80 -1.62 -30.76
N PRO A 193 6.05 -2.05 -31.11
CA PRO A 193 7.28 -1.26 -30.89
C PRO A 193 7.39 0.07 -31.64
N ALA A 194 6.34 0.56 -32.25
CA ALA A 194 6.35 1.78 -33.09
C ALA A 194 6.16 3.10 -32.32
N SER A 195 5.89 3.07 -31.04
CA SER A 195 5.91 4.28 -30.20
C SER A 195 6.88 4.01 -29.05
N GLY A 196 7.96 4.77 -29.02
CA GLY A 196 9.09 4.63 -28.11
C GLY A 196 8.65 4.42 -26.67
N ALA A 197 9.55 3.83 -25.87
CA ALA A 197 9.42 3.49 -24.46
C ALA A 197 8.87 4.64 -23.60
N ALA A 198 7.60 4.99 -23.79
CA ALA A 198 6.82 5.77 -22.90
C ALA A 198 6.14 4.77 -21.96
N GLY A 199 6.71 4.60 -20.77
CA GLY A 199 5.95 4.10 -19.65
C GLY A 199 4.61 4.86 -19.64
N LEU A 200 3.51 4.19 -19.30
CA LEU A 200 2.21 4.84 -19.15
C LEU A 200 2.43 6.11 -18.32
N HIS A 201 2.47 7.28 -18.97
CA HIS A 201 2.45 8.56 -18.26
C HIS A 201 1.10 8.61 -17.57
N HIS A 202 1.08 8.53 -16.27
CA HIS A 202 -0.10 8.37 -15.43
C HIS A 202 -1.16 9.45 -15.65
N ASP A 203 -0.76 10.67 -15.97
CA ASP A 203 -1.68 11.78 -16.22
C ASP A 203 -2.56 11.58 -17.47
N SER A 204 -2.14 10.72 -18.42
CA SER A 204 -2.92 10.42 -19.62
C SER A 204 -3.87 9.22 -19.43
N VAL A 205 -3.72 8.42 -18.38
CA VAL A 205 -4.52 7.19 -18.17
C VAL A 205 -5.86 7.46 -17.49
N VAL A 206 -5.95 8.53 -16.70
CA VAL A 206 -7.16 8.85 -15.91
C VAL A 206 -8.38 9.14 -16.78
N ASP A 207 -8.16 9.78 -17.93
CA ASP A 207 -9.19 10.09 -18.91
C ASP A 207 -9.09 9.20 -20.16
N ASP A 208 -8.28 8.12 -20.09
CA ASP A 208 -8.16 7.16 -21.18
C ASP A 208 -9.51 6.47 -21.41
N PRO A 209 -10.10 6.57 -22.62
CA PRO A 209 -11.39 6.02 -22.91
C PRO A 209 -11.46 4.49 -22.75
N ASP A 210 -10.34 3.79 -22.93
CA ASP A 210 -10.28 2.35 -22.76
C ASP A 210 -10.22 1.95 -21.28
N PHE A 211 -9.52 2.72 -20.43
CA PHE A 211 -9.58 2.57 -18.98
C PHE A 211 -11.02 2.76 -18.48
N LEU A 212 -11.65 3.88 -18.83
CA LEU A 212 -13.04 4.18 -18.42
C LEU A 212 -14.02 3.14 -18.92
N ARG A 213 -13.83 2.60 -20.13
CA ARG A 213 -14.63 1.50 -20.67
C ARG A 213 -14.46 0.21 -19.85
N GLY A 214 -13.23 -0.09 -19.37
CA GLY A 214 -12.96 -1.21 -18.47
C GLY A 214 -13.72 -1.06 -17.14
N VAL A 215 -13.65 0.13 -16.53
CA VAL A 215 -14.39 0.45 -15.29
C VAL A 215 -15.90 0.31 -15.49
N ALA A 216 -16.45 0.84 -16.58
CA ALA A 216 -17.87 0.75 -16.90
C ALA A 216 -18.31 -0.70 -17.13
N GLU A 217 -17.48 -1.54 -17.75
CA GLU A 217 -17.77 -2.97 -17.90
C GLU A 217 -17.80 -3.67 -16.54
N ALA A 218 -16.83 -3.41 -15.66
CA ALA A 218 -16.81 -3.97 -14.31
C ALA A 218 -18.06 -3.59 -13.49
N ALA A 219 -18.52 -2.33 -13.61
CA ALA A 219 -19.72 -1.85 -12.92
C ALA A 219 -21.00 -2.58 -13.32
N ARG A 220 -21.02 -3.29 -14.45
CA ARG A 220 -22.15 -4.14 -14.88
C ARG A 220 -22.21 -5.48 -14.15
N GLY A 221 -21.17 -5.79 -13.34
CA GLY A 221 -21.12 -6.99 -12.50
C GLY A 221 -20.84 -8.30 -13.24
N PRO A 222 -20.02 -8.34 -14.33
CA PRO A 222 -19.69 -9.60 -14.96
C PRO A 222 -18.79 -10.45 -14.06
N VAL A 223 -18.80 -11.76 -14.30
CA VAL A 223 -17.76 -12.62 -13.72
C VAL A 223 -16.40 -12.18 -14.28
N LEU A 224 -15.46 -11.82 -13.39
CA LEU A 224 -14.19 -11.19 -13.77
C LEU A 224 -13.39 -12.02 -14.80
N THR A 225 -13.34 -13.34 -14.64
CA THR A 225 -12.63 -14.23 -15.58
C THR A 225 -13.21 -14.19 -17.00
N HIS A 226 -14.54 -14.05 -17.14
CA HIS A 226 -15.20 -13.86 -18.42
C HIS A 226 -14.89 -12.48 -19.02
N ALA A 227 -14.95 -11.44 -18.21
CA ALA A 227 -14.68 -10.06 -18.64
C ALA A 227 -13.22 -9.88 -19.09
N LEU A 228 -12.24 -10.52 -18.42
CA LEU A 228 -10.85 -10.53 -18.81
C LEU A 228 -10.64 -11.19 -20.20
N PHE A 229 -11.30 -12.31 -20.48
CA PHE A 229 -11.26 -12.91 -21.83
C PHE A 229 -11.87 -11.98 -22.87
N GLY A 230 -12.87 -11.18 -22.50
CA GLY A 230 -13.45 -10.16 -23.35
C GLY A 230 -12.46 -9.12 -23.86
N ALA A 231 -11.41 -8.77 -23.09
CA ALA A 231 -10.33 -7.90 -23.55
C ALA A 231 -9.59 -8.52 -24.74
N ARG A 232 -9.18 -9.79 -24.62
CA ARG A 232 -8.56 -10.54 -25.72
C ARG A 232 -9.47 -10.64 -26.94
N ALA A 233 -10.73 -11.00 -26.74
CA ALA A 233 -11.68 -11.16 -27.85
C ALA A 233 -11.82 -9.86 -28.67
N ARG A 234 -11.86 -8.70 -27.99
CA ARG A 234 -11.91 -7.39 -28.66
C ARG A 234 -10.67 -7.10 -29.49
N VAL A 235 -9.48 -7.46 -29.00
CA VAL A 235 -8.23 -7.26 -29.77
C VAL A 235 -8.18 -8.18 -31.00
N VAL A 236 -8.46 -9.47 -30.86
CA VAL A 236 -8.35 -10.41 -31.97
C VAL A 236 -9.42 -10.20 -33.04
N THR A 237 -10.54 -9.57 -32.70
CA THR A 237 -11.61 -9.21 -33.66
C THR A 237 -11.44 -7.80 -34.23
N GLY A 238 -10.41 -7.05 -33.82
CA GLY A 238 -10.18 -5.66 -34.24
C GLY A 238 -11.12 -4.63 -33.59
N ALA A 239 -11.94 -5.04 -32.61
CA ALA A 239 -12.83 -4.13 -31.88
C ALA A 239 -12.08 -3.26 -30.83
N MET A 240 -10.81 -3.56 -30.57
CA MET A 240 -9.91 -2.82 -29.69
C MET A 240 -8.49 -2.88 -30.26
N ALA A 241 -7.78 -1.75 -30.23
CA ALA A 241 -6.39 -1.70 -30.60
C ALA A 241 -5.52 -2.46 -29.57
N PRO A 242 -4.45 -3.17 -29.98
CA PRO A 242 -3.60 -3.93 -29.04
C PRO A 242 -3.06 -3.08 -27.89
N GLY A 243 -2.62 -1.84 -28.13
CA GLY A 243 -2.12 -0.92 -27.11
C GLY A 243 -3.18 -0.48 -26.08
N ALA A 244 -4.45 -0.54 -26.43
CA ALA A 244 -5.57 -0.15 -25.58
C ALA A 244 -5.95 -1.22 -24.52
N ALA A 245 -5.56 -2.47 -24.76
CA ALA A 245 -5.96 -3.58 -23.89
C ALA A 245 -5.39 -3.46 -22.46
N ALA A 246 -4.20 -2.87 -22.30
CA ALA A 246 -3.60 -2.68 -20.97
C ALA A 246 -4.43 -1.68 -20.14
N ALA A 247 -4.83 -0.55 -20.72
CA ALA A 247 -5.69 0.43 -20.06
C ALA A 247 -7.08 -0.18 -19.73
N TYR A 248 -7.68 -0.89 -20.68
CA TYR A 248 -8.95 -1.56 -20.46
C TYR A 248 -8.90 -2.60 -19.34
N VAL A 249 -7.87 -3.45 -19.29
CA VAL A 249 -7.69 -4.46 -18.24
C VAL A 249 -7.44 -3.80 -16.88
N SER A 250 -6.64 -2.72 -16.83
CA SER A 250 -6.47 -1.93 -15.61
C SER A 250 -7.80 -1.38 -15.10
N GLY A 251 -8.58 -0.76 -15.99
CA GLY A 251 -9.91 -0.26 -15.65
C GLY A 251 -10.88 -1.35 -15.20
N LEU A 252 -10.82 -2.54 -15.83
CA LEU A 252 -11.64 -3.68 -15.45
C LEU A 252 -11.30 -4.20 -14.05
N LEU A 253 -10.02 -4.33 -13.71
CA LEU A 253 -9.58 -4.82 -12.40
C LEU A 253 -9.89 -3.83 -11.28
N ILE A 254 -9.51 -2.56 -11.43
CA ILE A 254 -9.81 -1.51 -10.43
C ILE A 254 -11.31 -1.29 -10.34
N GLY A 255 -12.02 -1.30 -11.47
CA GLY A 255 -13.47 -1.18 -11.50
C GLY A 255 -14.20 -2.33 -10.78
N ALA A 256 -13.71 -3.57 -10.90
CA ALA A 256 -14.25 -4.72 -10.17
C ALA A 256 -14.04 -4.60 -8.65
N GLU A 257 -12.87 -4.12 -8.23
CA GLU A 257 -12.59 -3.79 -6.84
C GLU A 257 -13.58 -2.74 -6.30
N TRP A 258 -13.79 -1.64 -7.05
CA TRP A 258 -14.76 -0.60 -6.68
C TRP A 258 -16.20 -1.11 -6.65
N ALA A 259 -16.60 -1.94 -7.60
CA ALA A 259 -17.94 -2.50 -7.66
C ALA A 259 -18.28 -3.34 -6.41
N ASP A 260 -17.28 -4.05 -5.87
CA ASP A 260 -17.44 -4.81 -4.63
C ASP A 260 -17.29 -3.94 -3.37
N ALA A 261 -16.18 -3.21 -3.25
CA ALA A 261 -15.74 -2.60 -2.00
C ALA A 261 -16.45 -1.29 -1.64
N GLN A 262 -17.05 -0.57 -2.60
CA GLN A 262 -17.73 0.70 -2.31
C GLN A 262 -18.84 0.60 -1.26
N ARG A 263 -19.36 -0.60 -0.99
CA ARG A 263 -20.34 -0.86 0.08
C ARG A 263 -19.78 -0.67 1.48
N LEU A 264 -18.44 -0.67 1.63
CA LEU A 264 -17.77 -0.41 2.91
C LEU A 264 -17.90 1.06 3.36
N ALA A 265 -18.26 1.95 2.45
CA ALA A 265 -18.48 3.36 2.73
C ALA A 265 -19.96 3.73 2.56
N SER A 266 -20.51 4.55 3.45
CA SER A 266 -21.82 5.14 3.25
C SER A 266 -21.80 6.03 2.00
N ARG A 267 -22.98 6.29 1.40
CA ARG A 267 -23.05 6.98 0.10
C ARG A 267 -22.48 8.40 0.15
N ASP A 268 -22.67 9.09 1.25
CA ASP A 268 -22.26 10.49 1.42
C ASP A 268 -20.86 10.63 2.03
N GLU A 269 -20.26 9.53 2.46
CA GLU A 269 -18.92 9.50 3.03
C GLU A 269 -17.86 9.49 1.94
N PRO A 270 -16.78 10.28 2.06
CA PRO A 270 -15.67 10.20 1.13
C PRO A 270 -14.91 8.88 1.31
N VAL A 271 -14.51 8.29 0.19
CA VAL A 271 -13.52 7.21 0.18
C VAL A 271 -12.14 7.88 0.17
N ARG A 272 -11.34 7.64 1.20
CA ARG A 272 -9.99 8.21 1.37
C ARG A 272 -8.96 7.27 0.80
N VAL A 273 -8.14 7.77 -0.13
CA VAL A 273 -7.08 6.96 -0.75
C VAL A 273 -5.72 7.41 -0.25
N ILE A 274 -4.96 6.47 0.31
CA ILE A 274 -3.57 6.64 0.70
C ILE A 274 -2.71 5.92 -0.31
N GLY A 275 -2.03 6.65 -1.21
CA GLY A 275 -1.25 6.01 -2.26
C GLY A 275 -0.45 6.99 -3.09
N GLU A 276 0.35 6.44 -4.00
CA GLU A 276 1.07 7.24 -4.99
C GLU A 276 0.06 7.95 -5.91
N SER A 277 0.38 9.19 -6.29
CA SER A 277 -0.51 10.09 -7.06
C SER A 277 -1.13 9.42 -8.28
N ALA A 278 -0.36 8.61 -8.92
CA ALA A 278 -0.73 7.87 -10.10
C ALA A 278 -1.85 6.84 -9.89
N LEU A 279 -1.70 5.96 -8.90
CA LEU A 279 -2.75 4.99 -8.53
C LEU A 279 -3.96 5.70 -7.92
N ALA A 280 -3.74 6.73 -7.10
CA ALA A 280 -4.82 7.53 -6.54
C ALA A 280 -5.68 8.18 -7.63
N ALA A 281 -5.08 8.65 -8.73
CA ALA A 281 -5.81 9.22 -9.86
C ALA A 281 -6.72 8.20 -10.58
N LEU A 282 -6.28 6.95 -10.73
CA LEU A 282 -7.11 5.87 -11.29
C LEU A 282 -8.31 5.55 -10.38
N HIS A 283 -8.08 5.51 -9.06
CA HIS A 283 -9.17 5.32 -8.10
C HIS A 283 -10.14 6.52 -8.09
N ALA A 284 -9.63 7.76 -8.27
CA ALA A 284 -10.48 8.96 -8.42
C ALA A 284 -11.39 8.87 -9.65
N ALA A 285 -10.88 8.35 -10.78
CA ALA A 285 -11.70 8.13 -11.97
C ALA A 285 -12.81 7.11 -11.72
N CYS A 286 -12.50 6.01 -11.02
CA CYS A 286 -13.50 5.02 -10.61
C CYS A 286 -14.55 5.64 -9.67
N ALA A 287 -14.12 6.41 -8.66
CA ALA A 287 -15.04 7.09 -7.74
C ALA A 287 -16.03 7.98 -8.48
N ARG A 288 -15.55 8.78 -9.46
CA ARG A 288 -16.41 9.63 -10.30
C ARG A 288 -17.46 8.82 -11.04
N LEU A 289 -17.08 7.69 -11.66
CA LEU A 289 -18.03 6.82 -12.39
C LEU A 289 -19.06 6.17 -11.47
N HIS A 290 -18.70 5.89 -10.22
CA HIS A 290 -19.60 5.35 -9.21
C HIS A 290 -20.38 6.43 -8.44
N GLY A 291 -20.20 7.73 -8.78
CA GLY A 291 -20.87 8.84 -8.10
C GLY A 291 -20.49 8.97 -6.62
N ARG A 292 -19.23 8.60 -6.27
CA ARG A 292 -18.72 8.60 -4.90
C ARG A 292 -17.85 9.81 -4.63
N ARG A 293 -17.91 10.34 -3.41
CA ARG A 293 -16.96 11.32 -2.92
C ARG A 293 -15.59 10.66 -2.73
N PHE A 294 -14.54 11.40 -3.01
CA PHE A 294 -13.18 10.91 -3.03
C PHE A 294 -12.22 11.94 -2.45
N GLU A 295 -11.28 11.48 -1.64
CA GLU A 295 -10.25 12.29 -1.01
C GLU A 295 -8.89 11.58 -1.14
N THR A 296 -7.89 12.26 -1.68
CA THR A 296 -6.53 11.75 -1.79
C THR A 296 -5.70 12.23 -0.61
N LEU A 297 -5.03 11.33 0.06
CA LEU A 297 -4.13 11.59 1.16
C LEU A 297 -2.69 11.28 0.74
N ASP A 298 -1.77 12.19 1.07
CA ASP A 298 -0.35 12.03 0.75
C ASP A 298 0.29 10.93 1.58
N ALA A 299 0.62 9.81 0.94
CA ALA A 299 1.20 8.63 1.59
C ALA A 299 2.51 8.94 2.32
N ARG A 300 3.34 9.86 1.79
CA ARG A 300 4.60 10.25 2.43
C ARG A 300 4.36 11.03 3.72
N GLN A 301 3.45 12.00 3.69
CA GLN A 301 3.10 12.78 4.90
C GLN A 301 2.49 11.88 5.98
N ILE A 302 1.62 10.95 5.58
CA ILE A 302 1.02 9.96 6.47
C ILE A 302 2.09 9.05 7.08
N GLN A 303 3.01 8.54 6.28
CA GLN A 303 4.09 7.67 6.77
C GLN A 303 5.00 8.41 7.77
N LEU A 304 5.33 9.67 7.50
CA LEU A 304 6.10 10.51 8.43
C LEU A 304 5.32 10.79 9.72
N ALA A 305 4.01 11.01 9.65
CA ALA A 305 3.17 11.17 10.84
C ALA A 305 3.16 9.91 11.71
N ALA A 306 3.09 8.73 11.08
CA ALA A 306 3.21 7.45 11.79
C ALA A 306 4.53 7.32 12.54
N TRP A 307 5.65 7.60 11.86
CA TRP A 307 6.97 7.53 12.48
C TRP A 307 7.12 8.48 13.66
N ARG A 308 6.66 9.73 13.53
CA ARG A 308 6.68 10.73 14.61
C ARG A 308 5.92 10.27 15.83
N ALA A 309 4.71 9.75 15.62
CA ALA A 309 3.86 9.30 16.71
C ALA A 309 4.44 8.06 17.42
N MET A 310 4.97 7.08 16.67
CA MET A 310 5.63 5.90 17.24
C MET A 310 6.88 6.27 18.04
N ALA A 311 7.70 7.18 17.52
CA ALA A 311 8.89 7.64 18.21
C ALA A 311 8.59 8.37 19.51
N ALA A 312 7.55 9.19 19.54
CA ALA A 312 7.15 9.91 20.74
C ALA A 312 6.80 8.95 21.90
N GLU A 313 6.13 7.84 21.62
CA GLU A 313 5.86 6.81 22.64
C GLU A 313 7.10 6.04 23.07
N GLU A 314 7.98 5.66 22.12
CA GLU A 314 9.23 4.94 22.42
C GLU A 314 10.27 5.77 23.16
N ILE A 315 10.34 7.09 22.93
CA ILE A 315 11.28 7.97 23.61
C ILE A 315 10.87 8.19 25.07
N HIS A 316 9.58 8.06 25.38
CA HIS A 316 9.03 8.27 26.72
C HIS A 316 8.83 6.97 27.52
N ALA A 317 9.06 5.80 26.91
CA ALA A 317 9.02 4.48 27.57
C ALA A 317 10.42 4.05 28.08
#